data_b3aa759e21770b426b0f10e30dbcd8a2
#
_entry.id   b3aa759e21770b426b0f10e30dbcd8a2
#
_cell.length_a   1.000
_cell.length_b   1.000
_cell.length_c   1.000
_cell.angle_alpha   90.00
_cell.angle_beta   90.00
_cell.angle_gamma   90.00
#
_symmetry.space_group_name_H-M   'P 1'
#
loop_
_entity.id
_entity.type
_entity.pdbx_description
1 polymer ?
#
loop_
_entity_poly.entity_id
_entity_poly.type
_entity_poly.pdbx_seq_one_letter_code
_entity_poly.pdbx_strand_id
1 'polypeptide(L)'
;EQYSPVNTAWDAYSPFSVGNGEFAFNADMTGLQTFSRFHEPGIPLLTQAQWGWHTAPYRADQYKFDYHLMARTLYSNGKRDVPYVTKPGFQKKEFDWLRQNPHKFHMGRLAFAFPGDQPVPDTAEIENPYQRMNLWEGTIDSRFSYHGQDAEVCTFVHPAMDMLCVSVRSPLLQQGLKVILDFPAPSPDRTGANWTAPDSHKSLITRRDEDRTEILRMIDEDRYFVTLLLDQEGCVQARGAHHFEITTASETLEMRLVFSPKPAPQEIPTMGEALVACKKHWEHFWTHGGFVHIQ
;
A
#
# COMPACT_ATOMS: atom_id res chain seq x y z
N GLU A 1 19.47 1.36 17.76
CA GLU A 1 18.51 2.43 18.13
C GLU A 1 18.91 3.80 17.62
N GLN A 2 20.18 4.17 17.66
CA GLN A 2 20.73 5.48 17.27
C GLN A 2 20.43 5.86 15.81
N TYR A 3 20.19 4.89 14.91
CA TYR A 3 19.94 5.11 13.48
C TYR A 3 18.46 4.98 13.10
N SER A 4 17.58 4.65 14.04
CA SER A 4 16.14 4.55 13.78
C SER A 4 15.57 5.97 13.68
N PRO A 5 15.06 6.39 12.49
CA PRO A 5 14.50 7.71 12.31
C PRO A 5 13.20 7.86 13.10
N VAL A 6 12.94 9.08 13.54
CA VAL A 6 11.75 9.46 14.30
C VAL A 6 11.12 10.70 13.67
N ASN A 7 9.82 10.66 13.45
CA ASN A 7 8.99 11.78 13.07
C ASN A 7 8.11 12.19 14.25
N THR A 8 8.05 13.48 14.55
CA THR A 8 7.18 14.07 15.58
C THR A 8 6.32 15.20 15.01
N ALA A 9 6.38 15.41 13.71
CA ALA A 9 5.61 16.39 12.98
C ALA A 9 5.20 15.86 11.62
N TRP A 10 4.11 16.38 11.09
CA TRP A 10 3.62 16.05 9.76
C TRP A 10 4.56 16.59 8.68
N ASP A 11 5.01 15.71 7.79
CA ASP A 11 5.78 16.06 6.60
C ASP A 11 5.34 15.18 5.44
N ALA A 12 4.82 15.83 4.38
CA ALA A 12 4.33 15.14 3.19
C ALA A 12 5.43 14.39 2.42
N TYR A 13 6.70 14.70 2.68
CA TYR A 13 7.85 14.12 2.00
C TYR A 13 8.56 13.02 2.81
N SER A 14 8.11 12.73 4.02
CA SER A 14 8.80 11.81 4.95
C SER A 14 7.91 10.68 5.50
N PRO A 15 7.03 10.02 4.71
CA PRO A 15 6.34 8.84 5.20
C PRO A 15 7.33 7.70 5.39
N PHE A 16 7.17 6.89 6.45
CA PHE A 16 7.96 5.68 6.63
C PHE A 16 7.41 4.51 5.80
N SER A 17 8.31 3.59 5.47
CA SER A 17 7.98 2.44 4.63
C SER A 17 8.45 1.14 5.26
N VAL A 18 7.63 0.10 5.19
CA VAL A 18 7.99 -1.28 5.49
C VAL A 18 7.87 -2.14 4.24
N GLY A 19 8.66 -3.21 4.16
CA GLY A 19 8.64 -4.10 3.01
C GLY A 19 9.59 -5.27 3.18
N ASN A 20 9.55 -6.19 2.21
CA ASN A 20 10.39 -7.39 2.18
C ASN A 20 11.25 -7.50 0.89
N GLY A 21 11.28 -6.42 0.09
CA GLY A 21 11.96 -6.40 -1.22
C GLY A 21 11.03 -6.72 -2.39
N GLU A 22 9.97 -7.50 -2.18
CA GLU A 22 8.95 -7.83 -3.19
C GLU A 22 7.64 -7.06 -2.98
N PHE A 23 7.34 -6.72 -1.74
CA PHE A 23 6.15 -5.96 -1.31
C PHE A 23 6.57 -4.76 -0.46
N ALA A 24 5.85 -3.65 -0.60
CA ALA A 24 6.07 -2.43 0.17
C ALA A 24 4.75 -1.74 0.54
N PHE A 25 4.74 -1.18 1.73
CA PHE A 25 3.68 -0.34 2.28
C PHE A 25 4.30 0.87 2.94
N ASN A 26 3.86 2.07 2.59
CA ASN A 26 4.26 3.26 3.33
C ASN A 26 3.08 3.85 4.10
N ALA A 27 3.40 4.39 5.27
CA ALA A 27 2.45 4.85 6.26
C ALA A 27 2.66 6.33 6.61
N ASP A 28 1.56 7.02 6.88
CA ASP A 28 1.59 8.33 7.54
C ASP A 28 1.81 8.20 9.06
N MET A 29 1.72 9.31 9.77
CA MET A 29 1.93 9.40 11.23
C MET A 29 1.01 8.50 12.05
N THR A 30 -0.12 8.03 11.49
CA THR A 30 -1.03 7.11 12.17
C THR A 30 -0.59 5.65 12.08
N GLY A 31 0.46 5.34 11.33
CA GLY A 31 0.91 3.97 11.07
C GLY A 31 0.15 3.28 9.93
N LEU A 32 -0.83 3.93 9.34
CA LEU A 32 -1.61 3.50 8.18
C LEU A 32 -1.53 4.54 7.04
N GLN A 33 -2.53 4.58 6.16
CA GLN A 33 -2.61 5.50 5.01
C GLN A 33 -3.80 6.46 5.14
N THR A 34 -4.06 6.92 6.36
CA THR A 34 -5.25 7.70 6.72
C THR A 34 -5.28 9.06 6.03
N PHE A 35 -4.15 9.77 6.05
CA PHE A 35 -4.01 11.10 5.51
C PHE A 35 -3.35 11.11 4.12
N SER A 36 -3.79 10.20 3.23
CA SER A 36 -3.21 10.05 1.90
C SER A 36 -3.21 11.35 1.08
N ARG A 37 -4.27 12.18 1.21
CA ARG A 37 -4.34 13.48 0.54
C ARG A 37 -3.27 14.47 1.00
N PHE A 38 -2.89 14.42 2.28
CA PHE A 38 -1.81 15.25 2.81
C PHE A 38 -0.46 14.91 2.14
N HIS A 39 -0.25 13.64 1.80
CA HIS A 39 0.98 13.14 1.17
C HIS A 39 1.00 13.24 -0.36
N GLU A 40 -0.13 13.48 -1.03
CA GLU A 40 -0.17 13.60 -2.51
C GLU A 40 0.81 14.62 -3.11
N PRO A 41 1.01 15.83 -2.55
CA PRO A 41 1.99 16.77 -3.08
C PRO A 41 3.44 16.33 -2.90
N GLY A 42 3.70 15.53 -1.86
CA GLY A 42 5.00 14.99 -1.48
C GLY A 42 5.23 13.57 -2.00
N ILE A 43 5.33 12.61 -1.10
CA ILE A 43 5.47 11.17 -1.40
C ILE A 43 4.10 10.50 -1.19
N PRO A 44 3.39 10.10 -2.24
CA PRO A 44 2.11 9.43 -2.11
C PRO A 44 2.20 8.15 -1.30
N LEU A 45 1.18 7.88 -0.49
CA LEU A 45 1.09 6.63 0.25
C LEU A 45 0.58 5.52 -0.65
N LEU A 46 1.35 4.43 -0.75
CA LEU A 46 1.08 3.34 -1.68
C LEU A 46 1.24 1.98 -0.99
N THR A 47 0.49 1.01 -1.50
CA THR A 47 0.68 -0.42 -1.26
C THR A 47 1.02 -1.05 -2.60
N GLN A 48 2.20 -1.64 -2.73
CA GLN A 48 2.69 -2.17 -4.00
C GLN A 48 3.38 -3.52 -3.81
N ALA A 49 3.26 -4.40 -4.81
CA ALA A 49 4.03 -5.63 -4.91
C ALA A 49 4.84 -5.66 -6.21
N GLN A 50 5.93 -6.40 -6.22
CA GLN A 50 6.81 -6.54 -7.39
C GLN A 50 6.05 -7.10 -8.61
N TRP A 51 5.13 -8.02 -8.39
CA TRP A 51 4.26 -8.62 -9.43
C TRP A 51 3.05 -7.75 -9.81
N GLY A 52 2.74 -6.68 -9.06
CA GLY A 52 1.57 -5.80 -9.25
C GLY A 52 1.73 -4.86 -10.45
N TRP A 53 1.62 -5.40 -11.67
CA TRP A 53 1.64 -4.67 -12.92
C TRP A 53 0.29 -4.74 -13.61
N HIS A 54 -0.09 -3.65 -14.26
CA HIS A 54 -1.29 -3.57 -15.10
C HIS A 54 -0.94 -2.98 -16.47
N THR A 55 -1.59 -3.52 -17.49
CA THR A 55 -1.56 -2.98 -18.84
C THR A 55 -2.98 -2.63 -19.26
N ALA A 56 -3.26 -1.34 -19.45
CA ALA A 56 -4.56 -0.90 -19.95
C ALA A 56 -4.88 -1.61 -21.28
N PRO A 57 -6.10 -2.10 -21.49
CA PRO A 57 -6.45 -2.86 -22.67
C PRO A 57 -6.11 -2.11 -23.96
N TYR A 58 -5.47 -2.81 -24.89
CA TYR A 58 -5.29 -2.30 -26.23
C TYR A 58 -6.63 -2.33 -26.98
N ARG A 59 -7.03 -1.16 -27.48
CA ARG A 59 -8.25 -1.01 -28.29
C ARG A 59 -7.88 -0.60 -29.70
N ALA A 60 -7.95 -1.53 -30.66
CA ALA A 60 -7.60 -1.30 -32.06
C ALA A 60 -8.45 -0.21 -32.75
N ASP A 61 -9.66 0.06 -32.23
CA ASP A 61 -10.52 1.17 -32.67
C ASP A 61 -10.02 2.53 -32.19
N GLN A 62 -9.23 2.56 -31.11
CA GLN A 62 -8.71 3.77 -30.48
C GLN A 62 -7.25 4.08 -30.83
N TYR A 63 -6.43 3.04 -31.09
CA TYR A 63 -4.98 3.16 -31.29
C TYR A 63 -4.59 2.56 -32.65
N LYS A 64 -3.87 3.32 -33.46
CA LYS A 64 -3.34 2.88 -34.77
C LYS A 64 -1.85 3.19 -34.79
N PHE A 65 -1.06 2.27 -34.26
CA PHE A 65 0.38 2.48 -34.17
C PHE A 65 1.04 2.47 -35.56
N ASP A 66 1.70 3.57 -35.89
CA ASP A 66 2.59 3.65 -37.04
C ASP A 66 3.95 4.21 -36.58
N TYR A 67 4.93 3.34 -36.54
CA TYR A 67 6.28 3.68 -36.12
C TYR A 67 6.89 4.85 -36.93
N HIS A 68 6.49 5.00 -38.20
CA HIS A 68 7.02 6.06 -39.08
C HIS A 68 6.45 7.44 -38.73
N LEU A 69 5.31 7.52 -38.09
CA LEU A 69 4.68 8.77 -37.66
C LEU A 69 5.16 9.25 -36.30
N MET A 70 5.93 8.42 -35.56
CA MET A 70 6.54 8.78 -34.28
C MET A 70 7.91 9.45 -34.51
N ALA A 71 8.22 10.47 -33.71
CA ALA A 71 9.52 11.13 -33.77
C ALA A 71 10.63 10.24 -33.17
N ARG A 72 11.71 10.09 -33.91
CA ARG A 72 12.83 9.22 -33.57
C ARG A 72 14.11 10.03 -33.40
N THR A 73 14.90 9.66 -32.42
CA THR A 73 16.28 10.13 -32.25
C THR A 73 17.23 9.01 -32.58
N LEU A 74 18.25 9.30 -33.40
CA LEU A 74 19.30 8.34 -33.74
C LEU A 74 20.38 8.38 -32.65
N TYR A 75 20.73 7.22 -32.13
CA TYR A 75 21.84 7.02 -31.20
C TYR A 75 22.85 6.09 -31.80
N SER A 76 24.10 6.56 -31.95
CA SER A 76 25.18 5.73 -32.46
C SER A 76 25.74 4.83 -31.35
N ASN A 77 25.95 3.55 -31.68
CA ASN A 77 26.69 2.62 -30.83
C ASN A 77 28.15 2.40 -31.33
N GLY A 78 28.62 3.30 -32.17
CA GLY A 78 29.96 3.23 -32.79
C GLY A 78 30.06 2.32 -34.03
N LYS A 79 29.05 1.50 -34.30
CA LYS A 79 28.97 0.61 -35.47
C LYS A 79 27.80 0.94 -36.40
N ARG A 80 26.69 1.39 -35.82
CA ARG A 80 25.47 1.76 -36.55
C ARG A 80 24.65 2.76 -35.73
N ASP A 81 23.81 3.51 -36.41
CA ASP A 81 22.80 4.36 -35.78
C ASP A 81 21.54 3.54 -35.47
N VAL A 82 21.08 3.63 -34.25
CA VAL A 82 19.87 2.95 -33.79
C VAL A 82 18.80 3.99 -33.50
N PRO A 83 17.63 3.94 -34.19
CA PRO A 83 16.53 4.88 -33.98
C PRO A 83 15.71 4.47 -32.76
N TYR A 84 15.49 5.41 -31.85
CA TYR A 84 14.55 5.26 -30.72
C TYR A 84 13.42 6.27 -30.83
N VAL A 85 12.20 5.83 -30.53
CA VAL A 85 11.04 6.74 -30.41
C VAL A 85 11.19 7.51 -29.10
N THR A 86 11.49 8.79 -29.22
CA THR A 86 11.74 9.67 -28.06
C THR A 86 10.66 10.71 -27.82
N LYS A 87 9.84 10.97 -28.83
CA LYS A 87 8.75 11.95 -28.81
C LYS A 87 7.53 11.40 -29.56
N PRO A 88 6.33 11.90 -29.27
CA PRO A 88 5.10 11.41 -29.89
C PRO A 88 5.03 11.61 -31.41
N GLY A 89 5.70 12.64 -31.98
CA GLY A 89 5.49 13.02 -33.36
C GLY A 89 4.03 13.38 -33.60
N PHE A 90 3.41 12.74 -34.60
CA PHE A 90 1.97 12.89 -34.89
C PHE A 90 1.09 11.88 -34.16
N GLN A 91 1.67 10.98 -33.34
CA GLN A 91 0.96 9.90 -32.64
C GLN A 91 1.04 10.04 -31.12
N LYS A 92 0.56 11.18 -30.59
CA LYS A 92 0.64 11.45 -29.14
C LYS A 92 -0.09 10.40 -28.30
N LYS A 93 -1.27 9.99 -28.72
CA LYS A 93 -2.13 9.06 -27.99
C LYS A 93 -1.50 7.67 -27.90
N GLU A 94 -0.97 7.17 -29.01
CA GLU A 94 -0.27 5.89 -29.09
C GLU A 94 1.04 5.91 -28.32
N PHE A 95 1.79 6.99 -28.45
CA PHE A 95 3.04 7.19 -27.72
C PHE A 95 2.80 7.21 -26.20
N ASP A 96 1.78 7.96 -25.74
CA ASP A 96 1.44 8.04 -24.32
C ASP A 96 1.01 6.65 -23.81
N TRP A 97 0.19 5.90 -24.56
CA TRP A 97 -0.19 4.54 -24.19
C TRP A 97 1.02 3.61 -24.04
N LEU A 98 1.96 3.64 -24.99
CA LEU A 98 3.20 2.83 -24.93
C LEU A 98 4.06 3.20 -23.71
N ARG A 99 4.12 4.47 -23.36
CA ARG A 99 4.92 4.93 -22.23
C ARG A 99 4.27 4.67 -20.88
N GLN A 100 2.97 4.58 -20.84
CA GLN A 100 2.18 4.35 -19.63
C GLN A 100 1.94 2.87 -19.35
N ASN A 101 2.30 1.97 -20.26
CA ASN A 101 2.02 0.54 -20.10
C ASN A 101 3.27 -0.33 -20.33
N PRO A 102 3.46 -1.37 -19.49
CA PRO A 102 2.71 -1.60 -18.25
C PRO A 102 3.08 -0.59 -17.16
N HIS A 103 2.22 -0.43 -16.16
CA HIS A 103 2.48 0.43 -15.01
C HIS A 103 2.20 -0.29 -13.68
N LYS A 104 2.86 0.16 -12.62
CA LYS A 104 2.55 -0.23 -11.25
C LYS A 104 1.26 0.44 -10.80
N PHE A 105 0.50 -0.22 -9.96
CA PHE A 105 -0.74 0.33 -9.41
C PHE A 105 -0.81 0.18 -7.89
N HIS A 106 -1.65 0.99 -7.27
CA HIS A 106 -1.93 0.95 -5.84
C HIS A 106 -2.85 -0.23 -5.54
N MET A 107 -2.38 -1.19 -4.74
CA MET A 107 -3.07 -2.47 -4.52
C MET A 107 -4.18 -2.42 -3.46
N GLY A 108 -4.31 -1.32 -2.74
CA GLY A 108 -5.31 -1.09 -1.71
C GLY A 108 -4.80 -0.17 -0.62
N ARG A 109 -5.65 0.75 -0.19
CA ARG A 109 -5.38 1.69 0.89
C ARG A 109 -5.94 1.12 2.20
N LEU A 110 -5.08 1.01 3.20
CA LEU A 110 -5.47 0.69 4.57
C LEU A 110 -5.40 1.98 5.40
N ALA A 111 -6.51 2.42 5.97
CA ALA A 111 -6.62 3.71 6.63
C ALA A 111 -7.53 3.64 7.86
N PHE A 112 -7.40 4.59 8.78
CA PHE A 112 -8.42 4.78 9.82
C PHE A 112 -9.61 5.57 9.30
N ALA A 113 -10.80 5.22 9.80
CA ALA A 113 -11.99 6.05 9.78
C ALA A 113 -12.33 6.41 11.22
N PHE A 114 -12.18 7.68 11.57
CA PHE A 114 -12.43 8.19 12.90
C PHE A 114 -13.94 8.35 13.16
N PRO A 115 -14.39 8.25 14.43
CA PRO A 115 -15.78 8.51 14.76
C PRO A 115 -16.15 9.98 14.52
N GLY A 116 -17.37 10.24 14.08
CA GLY A 116 -17.90 11.58 13.82
C GLY A 116 -18.40 11.75 12.38
N ASP A 117 -18.70 13.02 12.03
CA ASP A 117 -19.28 13.36 10.72
C ASP A 117 -18.26 13.25 9.56
N GLN A 118 -16.99 13.40 9.87
CA GLN A 118 -15.90 13.27 8.91
C GLN A 118 -15.00 12.10 9.29
N PRO A 119 -14.93 11.04 8.46
CA PRO A 119 -14.13 9.85 8.77
C PRO A 119 -12.62 10.11 8.77
N VAL A 120 -12.16 11.18 8.12
CA VAL A 120 -10.77 11.63 8.16
C VAL A 120 -10.77 13.05 8.73
N PRO A 121 -10.30 13.24 9.97
CA PRO A 121 -10.21 14.57 10.61
C PRO A 121 -9.12 15.42 9.96
N ASP A 122 -8.99 16.68 10.39
CA ASP A 122 -7.81 17.48 10.08
C ASP A 122 -6.58 16.90 10.78
N THR A 123 -5.39 17.03 10.17
CA THR A 123 -4.13 16.60 10.79
C THR A 123 -3.87 17.31 12.14
N ALA A 124 -4.40 18.52 12.32
CA ALA A 124 -4.31 19.27 13.58
C ALA A 124 -5.12 18.65 14.72
N GLU A 125 -6.09 17.78 14.43
CA GLU A 125 -6.87 17.06 15.45
C GLU A 125 -6.12 15.80 15.97
N ILE A 126 -5.05 15.41 15.30
CA ILE A 126 -4.16 14.32 15.73
C ILE A 126 -3.10 14.94 16.66
N GLU A 127 -3.27 14.72 17.93
CA GLU A 127 -2.45 15.25 18.98
C GLU A 127 -1.23 14.36 19.26
N ASN A 128 -0.12 14.97 19.66
CA ASN A 128 1.11 14.28 20.08
C ASN A 128 1.61 13.22 19.08
N PRO A 129 1.62 13.49 17.76
CA PRO A 129 2.03 12.49 16.78
C PRO A 129 3.51 12.12 16.99
N TYR A 130 3.75 10.83 17.09
CA TYR A 130 5.08 10.24 17.19
C TYR A 130 5.16 9.00 16.35
N GLN A 131 6.15 8.91 15.48
CA GLN A 131 6.38 7.72 14.68
C GLN A 131 7.86 7.39 14.63
N ARG A 132 8.20 6.13 14.87
CA ARG A 132 9.55 5.60 14.81
C ARG A 132 9.64 4.47 13.80
N MET A 133 10.60 4.55 12.89
CA MET A 133 11.01 3.40 12.10
C MET A 133 12.07 2.62 12.86
N ASN A 134 11.70 1.48 13.43
CA ASN A 134 12.64 0.60 14.12
C ASN A 134 13.40 -0.26 13.10
N LEU A 135 14.53 0.23 12.64
CA LEU A 135 15.35 -0.44 11.61
C LEU A 135 15.85 -1.81 12.05
N TRP A 136 16.06 -2.01 13.35
CA TRP A 136 16.54 -3.29 13.88
C TRP A 136 15.50 -4.41 13.81
N GLU A 137 14.25 -4.04 13.99
CA GLU A 137 13.12 -4.99 14.00
C GLU A 137 12.30 -4.97 12.71
N GLY A 138 12.48 -3.94 11.88
CA GLY A 138 11.72 -3.74 10.63
C GLY A 138 10.27 -3.33 10.85
N THR A 139 9.99 -2.59 11.95
CA THR A 139 8.64 -2.12 12.30
C THR A 139 8.52 -0.61 12.22
N ILE A 140 7.31 -0.13 11.94
CA ILE A 140 6.90 1.26 12.18
C ILE A 140 6.06 1.26 13.46
N ASP A 141 6.51 1.99 14.48
CA ASP A 141 5.80 2.18 15.73
C ASP A 141 5.25 3.62 15.76
N SER A 142 3.92 3.74 15.71
CA SER A 142 3.21 5.02 15.69
C SER A 142 2.41 5.20 16.98
N ARG A 143 2.39 6.43 17.49
CA ARG A 143 1.58 6.84 18.63
C ARG A 143 0.97 8.20 18.35
N PHE A 144 -0.27 8.35 18.73
CA PHE A 144 -0.98 9.64 18.63
C PHE A 144 -2.15 9.65 19.60
N SER A 145 -2.72 10.82 19.83
CA SER A 145 -3.99 10.95 20.56
C SER A 145 -5.02 11.63 19.68
N TYR A 146 -6.28 11.29 19.87
CA TYR A 146 -7.43 11.90 19.22
C TYR A 146 -8.52 12.13 20.26
N HIS A 147 -8.94 13.39 20.45
CA HIS A 147 -9.88 13.80 21.51
C HIS A 147 -9.50 13.27 22.91
N GLY A 148 -8.20 13.34 23.22
CA GLY A 148 -7.65 12.89 24.49
C GLY A 148 -7.59 11.38 24.70
N GLN A 149 -7.85 10.58 23.64
CA GLN A 149 -7.70 9.11 23.66
C GLN A 149 -6.45 8.70 22.88
N ASP A 150 -5.62 7.89 23.49
CA ASP A 150 -4.36 7.45 22.90
C ASP A 150 -4.55 6.28 21.94
N ALA A 151 -3.71 6.24 20.92
CA ALA A 151 -3.59 5.12 19.99
C ALA A 151 -2.13 4.73 19.79
N GLU A 152 -1.87 3.44 19.83
CA GLU A 152 -0.59 2.82 19.50
C GLU A 152 -0.80 1.89 18.29
N VAL A 153 0.06 2.01 17.28
CA VAL A 153 0.00 1.22 16.05
C VAL A 153 1.37 0.68 15.72
N CYS A 154 1.47 -0.63 15.53
CA CYS A 154 2.66 -1.29 15.03
C CYS A 154 2.38 -1.86 13.64
N THR A 155 3.18 -1.47 12.65
CA THR A 155 3.03 -1.87 11.25
C THR A 155 4.32 -2.49 10.75
N PHE A 156 4.25 -3.68 10.15
CA PHE A 156 5.40 -4.36 9.56
C PHE A 156 5.00 -5.29 8.42
N VAL A 157 5.98 -5.77 7.65
CA VAL A 157 5.77 -6.73 6.56
C VAL A 157 6.51 -8.02 6.87
N HIS A 158 5.85 -9.16 6.64
CA HIS A 158 6.47 -10.48 6.80
C HIS A 158 7.64 -10.66 5.80
N PRO A 159 8.81 -11.18 6.23
CA PRO A 159 10.02 -11.17 5.38
C PRO A 159 9.95 -12.07 4.14
N ALA A 160 9.09 -13.09 4.14
CA ALA A 160 9.00 -14.08 3.05
C ALA A 160 7.61 -14.17 2.39
N MET A 161 6.67 -13.32 2.79
CA MET A 161 5.31 -13.25 2.23
C MET A 161 4.94 -11.78 2.02
N ASP A 162 4.19 -11.48 0.97
CA ASP A 162 3.59 -10.15 0.76
C ASP A 162 2.42 -9.98 1.73
N MET A 163 2.76 -9.99 3.03
CA MET A 163 1.82 -9.93 4.15
C MET A 163 2.10 -8.70 5.00
N LEU A 164 1.20 -7.75 4.95
CA LEU A 164 1.15 -6.60 5.84
C LEU A 164 0.54 -7.02 7.17
N CYS A 165 1.23 -6.72 8.25
CA CYS A 165 0.81 -6.98 9.63
C CYS A 165 0.60 -5.65 10.35
N VAL A 166 -0.54 -5.50 11.00
CA VAL A 166 -0.88 -4.29 11.75
C VAL A 166 -1.52 -4.67 13.08
N SER A 167 -0.97 -4.13 14.16
CA SER A 167 -1.56 -4.18 15.50
C SER A 167 -1.94 -2.78 15.95
N VAL A 168 -3.17 -2.60 16.39
CA VAL A 168 -3.71 -1.34 16.91
C VAL A 168 -4.15 -1.56 18.35
N ARG A 169 -3.76 -0.64 19.24
CA ARG A 169 -4.27 -0.58 20.62
C ARG A 169 -4.80 0.82 20.88
N SER A 170 -6.10 0.94 21.17
CA SER A 170 -6.74 2.21 21.50
C SER A 170 -8.15 2.00 22.06
N PRO A 171 -8.55 2.77 23.09
CA PRO A 171 -9.95 2.83 23.49
C PRO A 171 -10.88 3.37 22.40
N LEU A 172 -10.35 4.10 21.42
CA LEU A 172 -11.12 4.62 20.27
C LEU A 172 -11.77 3.51 19.45
N LEU A 173 -11.20 2.29 19.41
CA LEU A 173 -11.79 1.15 18.70
C LEU A 173 -13.19 0.82 19.23
N GLN A 174 -13.38 0.85 20.54
CA GLN A 174 -14.70 0.67 21.17
C GLN A 174 -15.63 1.89 21.01
N GLN A 175 -15.08 3.05 20.67
CA GLN A 175 -15.80 4.31 20.46
C GLN A 175 -16.12 4.58 18.99
N GLY A 176 -15.85 3.61 18.10
CA GLY A 176 -16.21 3.69 16.69
C GLY A 176 -15.07 4.00 15.73
N LEU A 177 -13.81 4.03 16.19
CA LEU A 177 -12.65 4.02 15.27
C LEU A 177 -12.69 2.71 14.49
N LYS A 178 -12.59 2.83 13.18
CA LYS A 178 -12.58 1.69 12.26
C LYS A 178 -11.29 1.70 11.45
N VAL A 179 -10.90 0.53 10.95
CA VAL A 179 -9.95 0.46 9.84
C VAL A 179 -10.74 0.23 8.55
N ILE A 180 -10.38 0.95 7.51
CA ILE A 180 -10.96 0.81 6.18
C ILE A 180 -9.92 0.26 5.20
N LEU A 181 -10.37 -0.65 4.35
CA LEU A 181 -9.62 -1.16 3.22
C LEU A 181 -10.35 -0.76 1.93
N ASP A 182 -9.75 0.15 1.20
CA ASP A 182 -10.27 0.70 -0.05
C ASP A 182 -9.42 0.26 -1.24
N PHE A 183 -10.08 -0.02 -2.35
CA PHE A 183 -9.40 -0.40 -3.58
C PHE A 183 -9.68 0.59 -4.71
N PRO A 184 -8.67 1.22 -5.30
CA PRO A 184 -8.82 2.06 -6.48
C PRO A 184 -8.83 1.23 -7.77
N ALA A 185 -9.22 1.85 -8.87
CA ALA A 185 -8.80 1.44 -10.19
C ALA A 185 -7.32 1.79 -10.43
N PRO A 186 -6.61 1.05 -11.29
CA PRO A 186 -5.22 1.38 -11.64
C PRO A 186 -5.13 2.73 -12.35
N SER A 187 -4.00 3.39 -12.19
CA SER A 187 -3.65 4.60 -12.93
C SER A 187 -2.15 4.61 -13.22
N PRO A 188 -1.73 5.07 -14.40
CA PRO A 188 -0.32 5.22 -14.74
C PRO A 188 0.32 6.47 -14.12
N ASP A 189 -0.43 7.24 -13.35
CA ASP A 189 0.09 8.40 -12.65
C ASP A 189 0.92 8.03 -11.41
N ARG A 190 1.48 9.05 -10.76
CA ARG A 190 2.36 8.88 -9.58
C ARG A 190 1.67 8.22 -8.39
N THR A 191 0.35 8.33 -8.28
CA THR A 191 -0.42 7.72 -7.19
C THR A 191 -0.75 6.25 -7.46
N GLY A 192 -0.62 5.79 -8.70
CA GLY A 192 -1.00 4.44 -9.11
C GLY A 192 -2.49 4.14 -8.93
N ALA A 193 -3.32 5.17 -8.70
CA ALA A 193 -4.68 5.01 -8.21
C ALA A 193 -5.65 5.98 -8.90
N ASN A 194 -6.77 5.45 -9.41
CA ASN A 194 -7.91 6.23 -9.84
C ASN A 194 -9.12 5.92 -8.94
N TRP A 195 -9.43 6.83 -8.04
CA TRP A 195 -10.54 6.71 -7.08
C TRP A 195 -11.89 7.11 -7.68
N THR A 196 -11.93 7.64 -8.90
CA THR A 196 -13.14 8.16 -9.55
C THR A 196 -13.76 7.22 -10.58
N ALA A 197 -13.20 6.02 -10.75
CA ALA A 197 -13.65 5.03 -11.73
C ALA A 197 -14.06 3.68 -11.08
N PRO A 198 -15.05 3.68 -10.15
CA PRO A 198 -15.41 2.45 -9.42
C PRO A 198 -15.97 1.35 -10.32
N ASP A 199 -16.58 1.70 -11.45
CA ASP A 199 -17.18 0.71 -12.37
C ASP A 199 -16.15 0.03 -13.29
N SER A 200 -14.90 0.50 -13.30
CA SER A 200 -13.84 -0.05 -14.17
C SER A 200 -13.13 -1.27 -13.60
N HIS A 201 -13.45 -1.68 -12.38
CA HIS A 201 -12.84 -2.83 -11.70
C HIS A 201 -13.83 -3.49 -10.74
N LYS A 202 -13.48 -4.64 -10.19
CA LYS A 202 -14.37 -5.37 -9.27
C LYS A 202 -13.63 -5.86 -8.02
N SER A 203 -14.35 -5.87 -6.90
CA SER A 203 -13.94 -6.51 -5.64
C SER A 203 -15.01 -7.50 -5.23
N LEU A 204 -14.65 -8.77 -5.08
CA LEU A 204 -15.60 -9.84 -4.74
C LEU A 204 -15.07 -10.58 -3.51
N ILE A 205 -15.91 -10.73 -2.48
CA ILE A 205 -15.60 -11.65 -1.38
C ILE A 205 -15.79 -13.07 -1.93
N THR A 206 -14.70 -13.83 -2.02
CA THR A 206 -14.69 -15.21 -2.50
C THR A 206 -14.75 -16.24 -1.39
N ARG A 207 -14.33 -15.83 -0.19
CA ARG A 207 -14.38 -16.66 1.01
C ARG A 207 -14.59 -15.79 2.25
N ARG A 208 -15.41 -16.28 3.17
CA ARG A 208 -15.60 -15.68 4.49
C ARG A 208 -15.76 -16.78 5.52
N ASP A 209 -14.78 -16.89 6.39
CA ASP A 209 -14.80 -17.72 7.58
C ASP A 209 -14.84 -16.82 8.82
N GLU A 210 -14.75 -17.39 10.00
CA GLU A 210 -14.81 -16.67 11.27
C GLU A 210 -13.68 -15.62 11.42
N ASP A 211 -12.45 -16.00 11.06
CA ASP A 211 -11.24 -15.19 11.19
C ASP A 211 -10.64 -14.74 9.83
N ARG A 212 -11.19 -15.24 8.71
CA ARG A 212 -10.61 -15.05 7.37
C ARG A 212 -11.63 -14.54 6.36
N THR A 213 -11.30 -13.43 5.73
CA THR A 213 -12.03 -12.90 4.56
C THR A 213 -11.08 -12.81 3.37
N GLU A 214 -11.45 -13.45 2.26
CA GLU A 214 -10.69 -13.36 1.01
C GLU A 214 -11.44 -12.51 -0.01
N ILE A 215 -10.75 -11.53 -0.57
CA ILE A 215 -11.27 -10.58 -1.55
C ILE A 215 -10.51 -10.79 -2.87
N LEU A 216 -11.23 -11.19 -3.92
CA LEU A 216 -10.73 -11.21 -5.29
C LEU A 216 -10.86 -9.82 -5.88
N ARG A 217 -9.76 -9.28 -6.35
CA ARG A 217 -9.70 -8.07 -7.15
C ARG A 217 -9.55 -8.41 -8.62
N MET A 218 -10.37 -7.78 -9.45
CA MET A 218 -10.36 -7.95 -10.92
C MET A 218 -10.22 -6.58 -11.57
N ILE A 219 -9.23 -6.45 -12.43
CA ILE A 219 -8.87 -5.23 -13.14
C ILE A 219 -8.63 -5.63 -14.60
N ASP A 220 -9.60 -5.40 -15.47
CA ASP A 220 -9.59 -5.91 -16.85
C ASP A 220 -9.30 -7.42 -16.87
N GLU A 221 -8.17 -7.86 -17.44
CA GLU A 221 -7.74 -9.27 -17.46
C GLU A 221 -6.88 -9.65 -16.25
N ASP A 222 -6.40 -8.67 -15.49
CA ASP A 222 -5.57 -8.89 -14.31
C ASP A 222 -6.43 -9.22 -13.09
N ARG A 223 -5.88 -10.04 -12.19
CA ARG A 223 -6.52 -10.38 -10.92
C ARG A 223 -5.51 -10.64 -9.83
N TYR A 224 -5.90 -10.32 -8.62
CA TYR A 224 -5.16 -10.66 -7.42
C TYR A 224 -6.11 -10.86 -6.23
N PHE A 225 -5.59 -11.45 -5.17
CA PHE A 225 -6.33 -11.73 -3.95
C PHE A 225 -5.76 -10.90 -2.81
N VAL A 226 -6.65 -10.44 -1.93
CA VAL A 226 -6.29 -9.91 -0.63
C VAL A 226 -6.99 -10.76 0.41
N THR A 227 -6.20 -11.49 1.19
CA THR A 227 -6.71 -12.30 2.29
C THR A 227 -6.47 -11.55 3.58
N LEU A 228 -7.54 -11.15 4.23
CA LEU A 228 -7.55 -10.50 5.52
C LEU A 228 -7.82 -11.54 6.61
N LEU A 229 -6.93 -11.61 7.59
CA LEU A 229 -7.09 -12.40 8.81
C LEU A 229 -7.16 -11.46 10.00
N LEU A 230 -8.14 -11.70 10.86
CA LEU A 230 -8.33 -10.98 12.12
C LEU A 230 -8.08 -11.93 13.27
N ASP A 231 -7.30 -11.49 14.23
CA ASP A 231 -7.12 -12.22 15.48
C ASP A 231 -8.23 -11.77 16.44
N GLN A 232 -9.05 -12.74 16.90
CA GLN A 232 -10.16 -12.55 17.83
C GLN A 232 -11.38 -11.74 17.24
N GLU A 233 -12.13 -11.04 18.05
CA GLU A 233 -13.46 -10.47 17.84
C GLU A 233 -13.60 -9.40 16.71
N GLY A 234 -12.79 -9.49 15.66
CA GLY A 234 -12.86 -8.56 14.53
C GLY A 234 -13.95 -8.94 13.53
N CYS A 235 -14.50 -7.93 12.86
CA CYS A 235 -15.51 -8.09 11.82
C CYS A 235 -15.15 -7.31 10.56
N VAL A 236 -15.26 -7.94 9.40
CA VAL A 236 -15.09 -7.29 8.09
C VAL A 236 -16.46 -7.12 7.44
N GLN A 237 -16.82 -5.90 7.06
CA GLN A 237 -18.08 -5.59 6.39
C GLN A 237 -17.84 -4.84 5.08
N ALA A 238 -18.40 -5.35 3.98
CA ALA A 238 -18.46 -4.59 2.73
C ALA A 238 -19.51 -3.48 2.87
N ARG A 239 -19.11 -2.22 2.67
CA ARG A 239 -20.00 -1.04 2.70
C ARG A 239 -20.16 -0.38 1.32
N GLY A 240 -19.45 -0.89 0.33
CA GLY A 240 -19.51 -0.44 -1.05
C GLY A 240 -18.83 -1.44 -1.96
N ALA A 241 -18.79 -1.15 -3.24
CA ALA A 241 -18.20 -2.06 -4.23
C ALA A 241 -16.71 -2.35 -3.96
N HIS A 242 -15.99 -1.38 -3.39
CA HIS A 242 -14.55 -1.45 -3.17
C HIS A 242 -14.14 -0.97 -1.78
N HIS A 243 -15.10 -0.82 -0.87
CA HIS A 243 -14.95 -0.27 0.47
C HIS A 243 -15.30 -1.32 1.51
N PHE A 244 -14.35 -1.65 2.38
CA PHE A 244 -14.50 -2.65 3.44
C PHE A 244 -14.14 -2.02 4.78
N GLU A 245 -15.06 -2.10 5.74
CA GLU A 245 -14.83 -1.68 7.11
C GLU A 245 -14.40 -2.86 7.97
N ILE A 246 -13.41 -2.63 8.81
CA ILE A 246 -12.87 -3.57 9.79
C ILE A 246 -13.12 -2.97 11.16
N THR A 247 -13.84 -3.69 12.01
CA THR A 247 -14.23 -3.25 13.36
C THR A 247 -13.94 -4.32 14.39
N THR A 248 -13.81 -3.92 15.63
CA THR A 248 -13.69 -4.81 16.80
C THR A 248 -14.48 -4.25 17.98
N ALA A 249 -14.88 -5.11 18.91
CA ALA A 249 -15.43 -4.72 20.20
C ALA A 249 -14.34 -4.56 21.28
N SER A 250 -13.09 -4.91 20.97
CA SER A 250 -11.92 -4.82 21.86
C SER A 250 -11.21 -3.49 21.72
N GLU A 251 -10.37 -3.13 22.70
CA GLU A 251 -9.39 -2.03 22.59
C GLU A 251 -8.15 -2.42 21.78
N THR A 252 -8.09 -3.66 21.29
CA THR A 252 -7.02 -4.18 20.45
C THR A 252 -7.59 -4.74 19.16
N LEU A 253 -6.85 -4.53 18.06
CA LEU A 253 -7.14 -5.09 16.76
C LEU A 253 -5.84 -5.54 16.10
N GLU A 254 -5.71 -6.83 15.88
CA GLU A 254 -4.60 -7.40 15.13
C GLU A 254 -5.10 -7.91 13.78
N MET A 255 -4.45 -7.49 12.71
CA MET A 255 -4.83 -7.85 11.35
C MET A 255 -3.62 -8.18 10.48
N ARG A 256 -3.78 -9.18 9.61
CA ARG A 256 -2.79 -9.62 8.63
C ARG A 256 -3.44 -9.62 7.25
N LEU A 257 -2.85 -8.89 6.32
CA LEU A 257 -3.33 -8.77 4.96
C LEU A 257 -2.31 -9.39 4.00
N VAL A 258 -2.67 -10.52 3.40
CA VAL A 258 -1.82 -11.20 2.39
C VAL A 258 -2.27 -10.75 1.01
N PHE A 259 -1.36 -10.17 0.25
CA PHE A 259 -1.55 -9.81 -1.15
C PHE A 259 -0.91 -10.89 -2.03
N SER A 260 -1.64 -11.42 -2.99
CA SER A 260 -1.13 -12.53 -3.80
C SER A 260 -1.80 -12.59 -5.18
N PRO A 261 -1.08 -12.98 -6.25
CA PRO A 261 -1.67 -13.22 -7.57
C PRO A 261 -2.53 -14.50 -7.61
N LYS A 262 -2.48 -15.33 -6.56
CA LYS A 262 -3.24 -16.57 -6.38
C LYS A 262 -3.92 -16.57 -5.01
N PRO A 263 -4.95 -17.41 -4.79
CA PRO A 263 -5.51 -17.59 -3.45
C PRO A 263 -4.41 -17.88 -2.42
N ALA A 264 -4.48 -17.21 -1.27
CA ALA A 264 -3.48 -17.39 -0.21
C ALA A 264 -3.49 -18.85 0.32
N PRO A 265 -2.34 -19.35 0.81
CA PRO A 265 -2.26 -20.69 1.38
C PRO A 265 -3.24 -20.85 2.56
N GLN A 266 -3.55 -22.08 2.90
CA GLN A 266 -4.43 -22.38 4.03
C GLN A 266 -3.76 -21.98 5.35
N GLU A 267 -2.49 -22.29 5.49
CA GLU A 267 -1.69 -21.96 6.68
C GLU A 267 -0.98 -20.63 6.44
N ILE A 268 -1.25 -19.67 7.29
CA ILE A 268 -0.64 -18.33 7.30
C ILE A 268 -0.12 -18.10 8.72
N PRO A 269 1.15 -17.64 8.88
CA PRO A 269 1.73 -17.37 10.19
C PRO A 269 0.82 -16.45 11.03
N THR A 270 0.72 -16.72 12.32
CA THR A 270 0.06 -15.84 13.29
C THR A 270 0.78 -14.48 13.38
N MET A 271 0.17 -13.48 13.99
CA MET A 271 0.80 -12.16 14.22
C MET A 271 2.12 -12.32 14.99
N GLY A 272 2.15 -13.13 16.04
CA GLY A 272 3.35 -13.36 16.84
C GLY A 272 4.46 -14.06 16.05
N GLU A 273 4.14 -15.09 15.26
CA GLU A 273 5.11 -15.78 14.40
C GLU A 273 5.67 -14.85 13.32
N ALA A 274 4.80 -14.04 12.71
CA ALA A 274 5.20 -13.05 11.71
C ALA A 274 6.16 -11.99 12.29
N LEU A 275 5.89 -11.49 13.49
CA LEU A 275 6.75 -10.52 14.17
C LEU A 275 8.11 -11.12 14.53
N VAL A 276 8.13 -12.36 15.05
CA VAL A 276 9.39 -13.06 15.33
C VAL A 276 10.21 -13.29 14.06
N ALA A 277 9.56 -13.69 12.97
CA ALA A 277 10.23 -13.85 11.67
C ALA A 277 10.78 -12.53 11.13
N CYS A 278 10.03 -11.42 11.25
CA CYS A 278 10.46 -10.09 10.86
C CYS A 278 11.71 -9.63 11.63
N LYS A 279 11.66 -9.69 12.97
CA LYS A 279 12.79 -9.32 13.83
C LYS A 279 14.05 -10.14 13.51
N LYS A 280 13.91 -11.46 13.39
CA LYS A 280 15.04 -12.34 13.05
C LYS A 280 15.64 -12.02 11.68
N HIS A 281 14.80 -11.70 10.70
CA HIS A 281 15.25 -11.34 9.37
C HIS A 281 16.09 -10.05 9.39
N TRP A 282 15.59 -8.98 10.02
CA TRP A 282 16.27 -7.69 10.07
C TRP A 282 17.53 -7.73 10.96
N GLU A 283 17.51 -8.46 12.06
CA GLU A 283 18.72 -8.73 12.87
C GLU A 283 19.79 -9.43 12.02
N HIS A 284 19.41 -10.46 11.26
CA HIS A 284 20.32 -11.14 10.34
C HIS A 284 20.87 -10.19 9.27
N PHE A 285 19.99 -9.40 8.65
CA PHE A 285 20.36 -8.42 7.63
C PHE A 285 21.43 -7.44 8.14
N TRP A 286 21.22 -6.86 9.31
CA TRP A 286 22.14 -5.87 9.90
C TRP A 286 23.44 -6.49 10.43
N THR A 287 23.43 -7.73 10.86
CA THR A 287 24.62 -8.41 11.41
C THR A 287 25.49 -9.10 10.37
N HIS A 288 24.93 -9.38 9.17
CA HIS A 288 25.64 -10.06 8.08
C HIS A 288 25.80 -9.20 6.84
N GLY A 289 25.12 -8.06 6.75
CA GLY A 289 25.25 -7.10 5.67
C GLY A 289 26.41 -6.12 5.88
N GLY A 290 26.69 -5.32 4.86
CA GLY A 290 27.63 -4.19 4.98
C GLY A 290 26.99 -3.01 5.71
N PHE A 291 27.70 -2.42 6.67
CA PHE A 291 27.28 -1.23 7.38
C PHE A 291 28.38 -0.16 7.36
N VAL A 292 28.04 1.07 7.05
CA VAL A 292 28.96 2.21 7.08
C VAL A 292 28.38 3.27 8.01
N HIS A 293 29.15 3.62 9.05
CA HIS A 293 28.85 4.74 9.91
C HIS A 293 29.69 5.94 9.49
N ILE A 294 29.04 7.04 9.11
CA ILE A 294 29.69 8.32 8.76
C ILE A 294 29.32 9.31 9.88
N GLN A 295 30.36 9.85 10.54
CA GLN A 295 30.22 10.91 11.54
C GLN A 295 30.31 12.29 10.89
#